data_0ee6724aff4e5f0362c59ed13d9d837c
#
_entry.id   0ee6724aff4e5f0362c59ed13d9d837c
#
_cell.length_a   1.000
_cell.length_b   1.000
_cell.length_c   1.000
_cell.angle_alpha   90.00
_cell.angle_beta   90.00
_cell.angle_gamma   90.00
#
_symmetry.space_group_name_H-M   'P 1'
#
loop_
_entity.id
_entity.type
_entity.pdbx_description
1 polymer ?
#
loop_
_entity_poly.entity_id
_entity_poly.type
_entity_poly.pdbx_seq_one_letter_code
_entity_poly.pdbx_strand_id
1 'polypeptide(L)'
;YYFRICFLDNFQAQVLVNFAKEKFSAQKAYCLGELGNEYDQGLIAFFEQNFDGEVIKDSFPTNTSDFTTYLNKAVAEDVDVIFCPVSIAYATQIVGLAASMGLDIPLLGSDTLDSNVVLEAAQGSNVQLYVSTFYQEGGSPEFDDGIKAWLNEDSTAMTNNGGNDTIAAVTAMGYDAYYVALEALKAAGSTDKAAVKAALPDVTYTGVSGSIAFDEQGDAIRDT
;
A
#
# COMPACT_ATOMS: atom_id res chain seq x y z
N TYR A 1 -0.64 -23.85 -4.99
CA TYR A 1 -0.90 -23.20 -6.27
C TYR A 1 -1.45 -21.80 -5.98
N TYR A 2 -0.53 -20.85 -5.92
CA TYR A 2 -0.80 -19.48 -5.54
C TYR A 2 -0.21 -18.57 -6.61
N PHE A 3 -1.01 -17.65 -7.11
CA PHE A 3 -0.59 -16.60 -8.01
C PHE A 3 -1.02 -15.27 -7.40
N ARG A 4 -0.11 -14.30 -7.36
CA ARG A 4 -0.42 -12.97 -6.84
C ARG A 4 -0.22 -11.92 -7.93
N ILE A 5 -1.09 -10.94 -7.99
CA ILE A 5 -1.03 -9.86 -8.96
C ILE A 5 -0.47 -8.57 -8.36
N CYS A 6 -0.34 -8.46 -7.03
CA CYS A 6 0.31 -7.33 -6.37
C CYS A 6 1.84 -7.46 -6.43
N PHE A 7 2.55 -6.35 -6.26
CA PHE A 7 4.00 -6.37 -6.10
C PHE A 7 4.42 -7.00 -4.77
N LEU A 8 5.70 -7.33 -4.67
CA LEU A 8 6.29 -7.90 -3.46
C LEU A 8 6.65 -6.80 -2.45
N ASP A 9 6.63 -7.13 -1.16
CA ASP A 9 6.94 -6.19 -0.08
C ASP A 9 8.37 -5.63 -0.17
N ASN A 10 9.34 -6.44 -0.60
CA ASN A 10 10.72 -5.99 -0.82
C ASN A 10 10.81 -4.91 -1.90
N PHE A 11 10.01 -5.02 -2.97
CA PHE A 11 9.92 -4.01 -4.02
C PHE A 11 9.26 -2.73 -3.49
N GLN A 12 8.17 -2.86 -2.74
CA GLN A 12 7.50 -1.73 -2.09
C GLN A 12 8.45 -0.94 -1.18
N ALA A 13 9.22 -1.64 -0.35
CA ALA A 13 10.22 -1.02 0.53
C ALA A 13 11.32 -0.29 -0.28
N GLN A 14 11.79 -0.89 -1.39
CA GLN A 14 12.79 -0.27 -2.26
C GLN A 14 12.28 1.04 -2.89
N VAL A 15 11.04 1.05 -3.36
CA VAL A 15 10.40 2.26 -3.93
C VAL A 15 10.31 3.36 -2.89
N LEU A 16 9.88 3.04 -1.66
CA LEU A 16 9.78 4.02 -0.58
C LEU A 16 11.14 4.56 -0.12
N VAL A 17 12.19 3.71 -0.11
CA VAL A 17 13.57 4.15 0.16
C VAL A 17 14.06 5.11 -0.93
N ASN A 18 13.87 4.75 -2.20
CA ASN A 18 14.26 5.63 -3.31
C ASN A 18 13.55 6.97 -3.22
N PHE A 19 12.24 6.94 -2.95
CA PHE A 19 11.43 8.15 -2.76
C PHE A 19 11.95 9.02 -1.60
N ALA A 20 12.26 8.42 -0.44
CA ALA A 20 12.81 9.14 0.71
C ALA A 20 14.13 9.84 0.36
N LYS A 21 15.01 9.16 -0.38
CA LYS A 21 16.28 9.71 -0.84
C LYS A 21 16.11 10.83 -1.86
N GLU A 22 15.31 10.61 -2.88
CA GLU A 22 15.14 11.55 -4.00
C GLU A 22 14.36 12.82 -3.58
N LYS A 23 13.31 12.62 -2.80
CA LYS A 23 12.42 13.73 -2.40
C LYS A 23 12.96 14.55 -1.23
N PHE A 24 13.52 13.87 -0.23
CA PHE A 24 13.91 14.48 1.04
C PHE A 24 15.41 14.48 1.28
N SER A 25 16.21 13.82 0.42
CA SER A 25 17.64 13.58 0.65
C SER A 25 17.88 12.89 2.00
N ALA A 26 16.96 12.02 2.41
CA ALA A 26 16.93 11.42 3.73
C ALA A 26 18.21 10.62 4.01
N GLN A 27 18.80 10.88 5.18
CA GLN A 27 19.97 10.19 5.71
C GLN A 27 19.67 9.49 7.03
N LYS A 28 18.55 9.84 7.68
CA LYS A 28 18.13 9.25 8.94
C LYS A 28 16.62 8.97 8.91
N ALA A 29 16.23 7.72 9.15
CA ALA A 29 14.86 7.28 9.15
C ALA A 29 14.46 6.69 10.51
N TYR A 30 13.22 6.95 10.93
CA TYR A 30 12.59 6.28 12.05
C TYR A 30 11.54 5.29 11.54
N CYS A 31 11.70 4.01 11.85
CA CYS A 31 10.79 2.95 11.45
C CYS A 31 9.97 2.47 12.65
N LEU A 32 8.64 2.47 12.50
CA LEU A 32 7.71 2.09 13.57
C LEU A 32 6.72 1.04 13.06
N GLY A 33 6.64 -0.10 13.76
CA GLY A 33 5.73 -1.20 13.42
C GLY A 33 5.16 -1.91 14.64
N GLU A 34 4.12 -2.70 14.45
CA GLU A 34 3.54 -3.52 15.51
C GLU A 34 4.46 -4.70 15.85
N LEU A 35 4.68 -4.91 17.13
CA LEU A 35 5.48 -6.02 17.63
C LEU A 35 4.82 -7.36 17.30
N GLY A 36 5.54 -8.23 16.59
CA GLY A 36 5.07 -9.54 16.19
C GLY A 36 4.18 -9.55 14.93
N ASN A 37 3.94 -8.41 14.30
CA ASN A 37 3.31 -8.34 13.00
C ASN A 37 4.35 -8.60 11.91
N GLU A 38 4.22 -9.74 11.19
CA GLU A 38 5.20 -10.17 10.19
C GLU A 38 5.26 -9.22 8.98
N TYR A 39 4.14 -8.60 8.60
CA TYR A 39 4.09 -7.63 7.50
C TYR A 39 4.85 -6.34 7.87
N ASP A 40 4.54 -5.73 9.01
CA ASP A 40 5.21 -4.51 9.47
C ASP A 40 6.72 -4.72 9.62
N GLN A 41 7.09 -5.80 10.33
CA GLN A 41 8.48 -6.11 10.60
C GLN A 41 9.26 -6.50 9.33
N GLY A 42 8.60 -7.19 8.40
CA GLY A 42 9.17 -7.55 7.10
C GLY A 42 9.48 -6.33 6.24
N LEU A 43 8.51 -5.41 6.11
CA LEU A 43 8.70 -4.15 5.37
C LEU A 43 9.78 -3.26 6.00
N ILE A 44 9.82 -3.16 7.32
CA ILE A 44 10.86 -2.41 8.04
C ILE A 44 12.25 -3.03 7.79
N ALA A 45 12.35 -4.36 7.80
CA ALA A 45 13.61 -5.04 7.50
C ALA A 45 14.06 -4.79 6.05
N PHE A 46 13.16 -4.83 5.08
CA PHE A 46 13.49 -4.50 3.69
C PHE A 46 13.85 -3.02 3.50
N PHE A 47 13.15 -2.11 4.19
CA PHE A 47 13.50 -0.69 4.19
C PHE A 47 14.92 -0.47 4.71
N GLU A 48 15.25 -1.03 5.88
CA GLU A 48 16.60 -0.95 6.48
C GLU A 48 17.68 -1.51 5.55
N GLN A 49 17.43 -2.64 4.89
CA GLN A 49 18.39 -3.26 3.96
C GLN A 49 18.75 -2.39 2.76
N ASN A 50 17.82 -1.54 2.33
CA ASN A 50 17.94 -0.72 1.13
C ASN A 50 18.27 0.76 1.43
N PHE A 51 18.16 1.19 2.69
CA PHE A 51 18.41 2.56 3.11
C PHE A 51 19.88 2.72 3.50
N ASP A 52 20.63 3.57 2.79
CA ASP A 52 22.09 3.77 3.03
C ASP A 52 22.41 4.64 4.24
N GLY A 53 21.37 5.21 4.90
CA GLY A 53 21.49 6.09 6.05
C GLY A 53 21.35 5.37 7.40
N GLU A 54 21.16 6.14 8.45
CA GLU A 54 20.85 5.63 9.79
C GLU A 54 19.37 5.24 9.89
N VAL A 55 19.08 4.04 10.40
CA VAL A 55 17.71 3.59 10.67
C VAL A 55 17.51 3.34 12.16
N ILE A 56 16.62 4.10 12.77
CA ILE A 56 16.16 3.88 14.15
C ILE A 56 14.87 3.07 14.07
N LYS A 57 14.85 1.91 14.71
CA LYS A 57 13.68 1.02 14.74
C LYS A 57 13.01 1.04 16.11
N ASP A 58 11.71 1.04 16.09
CA ASP A 58 10.88 0.87 17.28
C ASP A 58 9.68 -0.02 16.98
N SER A 59 9.11 -0.62 18.01
CA SER A 59 7.93 -1.46 17.89
C SER A 59 6.98 -1.20 19.04
N PHE A 60 5.69 -1.20 18.73
CA PHE A 60 4.64 -1.02 19.74
C PHE A 60 3.86 -2.31 19.98
N PRO A 61 3.39 -2.59 21.20
CA PRO A 61 2.53 -3.73 21.48
C PRO A 61 1.18 -3.66 20.79
N THR A 62 0.60 -4.82 20.48
CA THR A 62 -0.81 -4.92 20.05
C THR A 62 -1.75 -4.17 20.99
N ASN A 63 -2.77 -3.52 20.44
CA ASN A 63 -3.73 -2.65 21.14
C ASN A 63 -3.14 -1.35 21.73
N THR A 64 -1.97 -0.92 21.26
CA THR A 64 -1.47 0.44 21.56
C THR A 64 -2.45 1.48 21.01
N SER A 65 -2.80 2.46 21.82
CA SER A 65 -3.70 3.57 21.46
C SER A 65 -3.08 4.95 21.67
N ASP A 66 -1.86 5.02 22.18
CA ASP A 66 -1.10 6.26 22.35
C ASP A 66 0.29 6.12 21.72
N PHE A 67 0.53 6.92 20.69
CA PHE A 67 1.78 6.94 19.93
C PHE A 67 2.66 8.15 20.26
N THR A 68 2.28 8.95 21.26
CA THR A 68 2.96 10.20 21.63
C THR A 68 4.46 9.98 21.91
N THR A 69 4.81 8.92 22.64
CA THR A 69 6.21 8.62 22.98
C THR A 69 7.03 8.31 21.71
N TYR A 70 6.45 7.56 20.76
CA TYR A 70 7.11 7.18 19.52
C TYR A 70 7.36 8.39 18.61
N LEU A 71 6.35 9.24 18.39
CA LEU A 71 6.51 10.43 17.57
C LEU A 71 7.45 11.45 18.22
N ASN A 72 7.37 11.64 19.55
CA ASN A 72 8.33 12.50 20.27
C ASN A 72 9.76 11.97 20.16
N LYS A 73 9.97 10.64 20.15
CA LYS A 73 11.29 10.05 19.93
C LYS A 73 11.79 10.36 18.53
N ALA A 74 10.97 10.22 17.50
CA ALA A 74 11.34 10.57 16.13
C ALA A 74 11.79 12.05 16.03
N VAL A 75 11.04 12.95 16.68
CA VAL A 75 11.41 14.38 16.75
C VAL A 75 12.74 14.59 17.49
N ALA A 76 12.93 13.94 18.65
CA ALA A 76 14.14 14.09 19.46
C ALA A 76 15.38 13.54 18.77
N GLU A 77 15.22 12.53 17.93
CA GLU A 77 16.29 11.93 17.14
C GLU A 77 16.62 12.71 15.86
N ASP A 78 15.85 13.77 15.54
CA ASP A 78 16.04 14.62 14.37
C ASP A 78 16.08 13.80 13.06
N VAL A 79 15.04 12.98 12.84
CA VAL A 79 14.96 12.12 11.65
C VAL A 79 14.39 12.86 10.45
N ASP A 80 14.81 12.48 9.25
CA ASP A 80 14.35 13.09 8.01
C ASP A 80 12.98 12.56 7.56
N VAL A 81 12.68 11.28 7.89
CA VAL A 81 11.42 10.62 7.52
C VAL A 81 11.00 9.62 8.60
N ILE A 82 9.69 9.39 8.72
CA ILE A 82 9.12 8.30 9.53
C ILE A 82 8.51 7.28 8.58
N PHE A 83 8.94 6.03 8.65
CA PHE A 83 8.34 4.91 7.93
C PHE A 83 7.50 4.06 8.88
N CYS A 84 6.19 3.98 8.62
CA CYS A 84 5.23 3.24 9.46
C CYS A 84 4.29 2.38 8.60
N PRO A 85 4.72 1.16 8.20
CA PRO A 85 3.93 0.24 7.38
C PRO A 85 2.92 -0.54 8.23
N VAL A 86 2.07 0.17 8.94
CA VAL A 86 1.14 -0.39 9.93
C VAL A 86 -0.27 -0.58 9.37
N SER A 87 -1.14 -1.28 10.10
CA SER A 87 -2.53 -1.43 9.71
C SER A 87 -3.29 -0.08 9.71
N ILE A 88 -4.38 0.01 8.93
CA ILE A 88 -5.24 1.21 8.82
C ILE A 88 -5.62 1.77 10.20
N ALA A 89 -5.95 0.88 11.16
CA ALA A 89 -6.39 1.29 12.49
C ALA A 89 -5.29 2.04 13.27
N TYR A 90 -4.05 1.60 13.19
CA TYR A 90 -2.92 2.28 13.81
C TYR A 90 -2.47 3.50 12.99
N ALA A 91 -2.46 3.38 11.67
CA ALA A 91 -2.13 4.49 10.77
C ALA A 91 -3.01 5.70 11.02
N THR A 92 -4.34 5.51 11.15
CA THR A 92 -5.30 6.57 11.46
C THR A 92 -4.95 7.29 12.76
N GLN A 93 -4.57 6.56 13.81
CA GLN A 93 -4.19 7.13 15.09
C GLN A 93 -2.84 7.88 15.02
N ILE A 94 -1.84 7.29 14.35
CA ILE A 94 -0.51 7.89 14.18
C ILE A 94 -0.62 9.18 13.36
N VAL A 95 -1.33 9.16 12.23
CA VAL A 95 -1.52 10.33 11.35
C VAL A 95 -2.33 11.40 12.07
N GLY A 96 -3.43 11.06 12.76
CA GLY A 96 -4.22 12.00 13.52
C GLY A 96 -3.43 12.64 14.68
N LEU A 97 -2.57 11.88 15.36
CA LEU A 97 -1.67 12.41 16.38
C LEU A 97 -0.61 13.33 15.76
N ALA A 98 0.04 12.92 14.68
CA ALA A 98 1.00 13.73 13.94
C ALA A 98 0.39 15.06 13.51
N ALA A 99 -0.86 15.04 13.03
CA ALA A 99 -1.63 16.22 12.69
C ALA A 99 -1.84 17.15 13.91
N SER A 100 -2.26 16.59 15.03
CA SER A 100 -2.49 17.34 16.28
C SER A 100 -1.21 17.94 16.88
N MET A 101 -0.07 17.27 16.69
CA MET A 101 1.24 17.74 17.13
C MET A 101 1.84 18.79 16.17
N GLY A 102 1.25 18.96 14.98
CA GLY A 102 1.85 19.78 13.93
C GLY A 102 3.19 19.23 13.45
N LEU A 103 3.31 17.90 13.36
CA LEU A 103 4.53 17.21 12.97
C LEU A 103 4.90 17.57 11.53
N ASP A 104 6.11 18.05 11.32
CA ASP A 104 6.63 18.46 10.01
C ASP A 104 7.48 17.37 9.32
N ILE A 105 7.78 16.28 10.04
CA ILE A 105 8.53 15.14 9.50
C ILE A 105 7.62 14.33 8.57
N PRO A 106 8.03 14.07 7.31
CA PRO A 106 7.24 13.27 6.37
C PRO A 106 6.97 11.85 6.89
N LEU A 107 5.71 11.42 6.79
CA LEU A 107 5.27 10.06 7.07
C LEU A 107 5.25 9.25 5.76
N LEU A 108 5.94 8.14 5.74
CA LEU A 108 5.94 7.16 4.65
C LEU A 108 5.15 5.93 5.10
N GLY A 109 4.16 5.56 4.31
CA GLY A 109 3.32 4.38 4.57
C GLY A 109 3.39 3.35 3.45
N SER A 110 3.05 2.13 3.79
CA SER A 110 2.82 1.07 2.80
C SER A 110 1.45 1.24 2.12
N ASP A 111 1.13 0.34 1.20
CA ASP A 111 -0.16 0.28 0.51
C ASP A 111 -1.37 0.14 1.46
N THR A 112 -1.16 -0.38 2.67
CA THR A 112 -2.19 -0.43 3.72
C THR A 112 -2.68 0.95 4.16
N LEU A 113 -1.88 2.00 3.96
CA LEU A 113 -2.24 3.38 4.31
C LEU A 113 -3.00 4.10 3.17
N ASP A 114 -3.14 3.48 2.00
CA ASP A 114 -3.97 3.99 0.91
C ASP A 114 -5.46 3.76 1.24
N SER A 115 -5.97 4.60 2.12
CA SER A 115 -7.30 4.50 2.69
C SER A 115 -7.88 5.86 2.98
N ASN A 116 -9.16 6.05 2.61
CA ASN A 116 -9.90 7.28 2.91
C ASN A 116 -9.90 7.64 4.39
N VAL A 117 -9.99 6.63 5.27
CA VAL A 117 -9.98 6.83 6.73
C VAL A 117 -8.66 7.43 7.20
N VAL A 118 -7.53 6.99 6.61
CA VAL A 118 -6.21 7.54 6.92
C VAL A 118 -6.06 8.96 6.36
N LEU A 119 -6.55 9.20 5.16
CA LEU A 119 -6.53 10.55 4.54
C LEU A 119 -7.40 11.54 5.32
N GLU A 120 -8.57 11.12 5.81
CA GLU A 120 -9.41 11.94 6.68
C GLU A 120 -8.72 12.34 7.99
N ALA A 121 -7.91 11.44 8.56
CA ALA A 121 -7.14 11.74 9.77
C ALA A 121 -6.08 12.85 9.55
N ALA A 122 -5.59 13.03 8.33
CA ALA A 122 -4.68 14.10 7.95
C ALA A 122 -5.38 15.40 7.53
N GLN A 123 -6.71 15.35 7.29
CA GLN A 123 -7.46 16.46 6.70
C GLN A 123 -7.38 17.74 7.54
N GLY A 124 -7.14 18.85 6.87
CA GLY A 124 -7.05 20.18 7.53
C GLY A 124 -5.76 20.42 8.31
N SER A 125 -4.80 19.50 8.23
CA SER A 125 -3.46 19.61 8.81
C SER A 125 -2.38 19.85 7.74
N ASN A 126 -1.14 20.10 8.17
CA ASN A 126 0.03 20.18 7.30
C ASN A 126 0.85 18.88 7.27
N VAL A 127 0.29 17.76 7.78
CA VAL A 127 0.99 16.47 7.76
C VAL A 127 1.29 16.07 6.32
N GLN A 128 2.55 15.72 6.08
CA GLN A 128 3.01 15.18 4.82
C GLN A 128 2.93 13.65 4.89
N LEU A 129 1.91 13.07 4.28
CA LEU A 129 1.72 11.62 4.19
C LEU A 129 1.96 11.16 2.75
N TYR A 130 2.84 10.20 2.58
CA TYR A 130 3.16 9.55 1.30
C TYR A 130 2.97 8.05 1.44
N VAL A 131 2.31 7.44 0.48
CA VAL A 131 2.02 6.00 0.49
C VAL A 131 2.44 5.37 -0.82
N SER A 132 2.88 4.11 -0.76
CA SER A 132 2.98 3.29 -1.96
C SER A 132 1.58 2.80 -2.32
N THR A 133 1.25 2.78 -3.60
CA THR A 133 -0.07 2.35 -4.05
C THR A 133 0.03 1.59 -5.37
N PHE A 134 -0.99 0.80 -5.69
CA PHE A 134 -1.10 0.06 -6.94
C PHE A 134 -1.86 0.83 -8.02
N TYR A 135 -2.64 1.82 -7.63
CA TYR A 135 -3.48 2.59 -8.52
C TYR A 135 -3.72 3.99 -7.95
N GLN A 136 -3.71 4.96 -8.83
CA GLN A 136 -4.12 6.32 -8.51
C GLN A 136 -5.33 6.68 -9.38
N GLU A 137 -6.37 7.19 -8.77
CA GLU A 137 -7.54 7.72 -9.46
C GLU A 137 -7.13 8.78 -10.50
N GLY A 138 -7.71 8.68 -11.69
CA GLY A 138 -7.29 9.42 -12.88
C GLY A 138 -6.38 8.63 -13.83
N GLY A 139 -5.83 7.50 -13.40
CA GLY A 139 -4.99 6.63 -14.23
C GLY A 139 -5.75 5.90 -15.34
N SER A 140 -7.03 5.60 -15.13
CA SER A 140 -7.93 4.99 -16.12
C SER A 140 -9.34 5.61 -16.02
N PRO A 141 -9.63 6.69 -16.77
CA PRO A 141 -10.90 7.40 -16.66
C PRO A 141 -12.13 6.53 -16.89
N GLU A 142 -12.09 5.57 -17.82
CA GLU A 142 -13.22 4.68 -18.10
C GLU A 142 -13.51 3.75 -16.90
N PHE A 143 -12.47 3.23 -16.26
CA PHE A 143 -12.59 2.43 -15.04
C PHE A 143 -13.13 3.29 -13.89
N ASP A 144 -12.57 4.47 -13.69
CA ASP A 144 -12.97 5.38 -12.61
C ASP A 144 -14.44 5.76 -12.73
N ASP A 145 -14.88 6.19 -13.91
CA ASP A 145 -16.26 6.56 -14.16
C ASP A 145 -17.22 5.38 -13.95
N GLY A 146 -16.82 4.18 -14.37
CA GLY A 146 -17.60 2.96 -14.18
C GLY A 146 -17.77 2.58 -12.72
N ILE A 147 -16.67 2.61 -11.94
CA ILE A 147 -16.71 2.30 -10.49
C ILE A 147 -17.52 3.36 -9.73
N LYS A 148 -17.30 4.64 -10.02
CA LYS A 148 -18.06 5.72 -9.37
C LYS A 148 -19.57 5.66 -9.69
N ALA A 149 -19.91 5.38 -10.93
CA ALA A 149 -21.31 5.18 -11.30
C ALA A 149 -21.96 4.05 -10.49
N TRP A 150 -21.27 2.89 -10.42
CA TRP A 150 -21.74 1.75 -9.62
C TRP A 150 -21.86 2.07 -8.13
N LEU A 151 -20.87 2.73 -7.53
CA LEU A 151 -20.90 3.13 -6.12
C LEU A 151 -22.06 4.07 -5.82
N ASN A 152 -22.33 5.02 -6.73
CA ASN A 152 -23.42 6.00 -6.56
C ASN A 152 -24.82 5.42 -6.80
N GLU A 153 -24.94 4.29 -7.52
CA GLU A 153 -26.20 3.58 -7.75
C GLU A 153 -26.53 2.57 -6.64
N ASP A 154 -25.51 2.02 -5.95
CA ASP A 154 -25.67 1.00 -4.90
C ASP A 154 -25.30 1.56 -3.52
N SER A 155 -26.32 1.87 -2.72
CA SER A 155 -26.13 2.41 -1.37
C SER A 155 -25.36 1.46 -0.42
N THR A 156 -25.42 0.16 -0.64
CA THR A 156 -24.67 -0.83 0.12
C THR A 156 -23.21 -0.79 -0.27
N ALA A 157 -22.91 -0.74 -1.58
CA ALA A 157 -21.55 -0.57 -2.10
C ALA A 157 -20.93 0.73 -1.59
N MET A 158 -21.66 1.84 -1.68
CA MET A 158 -21.24 3.15 -1.16
C MET A 158 -20.90 3.08 0.34
N THR A 159 -21.78 2.48 1.16
CA THR A 159 -21.54 2.32 2.60
C THR A 159 -20.30 1.49 2.88
N ASN A 160 -20.10 0.37 2.14
CA ASN A 160 -18.94 -0.48 2.29
C ASN A 160 -17.64 0.20 1.84
N ASN A 161 -17.74 1.18 0.95
CA ASN A 161 -16.61 2.02 0.50
C ASN A 161 -16.34 3.24 1.41
N GLY A 162 -16.82 3.21 2.65
CA GLY A 162 -16.60 4.29 3.61
C GLY A 162 -17.51 5.52 3.43
N GLY A 163 -18.58 5.40 2.63
CA GLY A 163 -19.57 6.45 2.43
C GLY A 163 -19.18 7.52 1.41
N ASN A 164 -18.15 7.28 0.62
CA ASN A 164 -17.73 8.15 -0.48
C ASN A 164 -17.39 7.31 -1.74
N ASP A 165 -17.15 7.95 -2.87
CA ASP A 165 -16.90 7.31 -4.15
C ASP A 165 -15.41 7.31 -4.56
N THR A 166 -14.49 7.54 -3.62
CA THR A 166 -13.04 7.43 -3.87
C THR A 166 -12.67 5.97 -4.17
N ILE A 167 -11.85 5.79 -5.19
CA ILE A 167 -11.44 4.46 -5.65
C ILE A 167 -10.17 4.05 -4.91
N ALA A 168 -10.30 3.05 -4.03
CA ALA A 168 -9.14 2.45 -3.37
C ALA A 168 -8.32 1.60 -4.36
N ALA A 169 -7.01 1.56 -4.21
CA ALA A 169 -6.12 0.78 -5.06
C ALA A 169 -6.49 -0.70 -5.13
N VAL A 170 -6.99 -1.27 -4.04
CA VAL A 170 -7.46 -2.66 -3.99
C VAL A 170 -8.66 -2.93 -4.91
N THR A 171 -9.45 -1.91 -5.25
CA THR A 171 -10.55 -2.04 -6.23
C THR A 171 -9.98 -2.29 -7.63
N ALA A 172 -8.94 -1.55 -8.03
CA ALA A 172 -8.24 -1.76 -9.29
C ALA A 172 -7.57 -3.14 -9.34
N MET A 173 -6.96 -3.56 -8.23
CA MET A 173 -6.36 -4.88 -8.11
C MET A 173 -7.41 -6.01 -8.25
N GLY A 174 -8.56 -5.87 -7.60
CA GLY A 174 -9.66 -6.84 -7.72
C GLY A 174 -10.22 -6.92 -9.14
N TYR A 175 -10.34 -5.79 -9.81
CA TYR A 175 -10.75 -5.70 -11.21
C TYR A 175 -9.75 -6.43 -12.12
N ASP A 176 -8.47 -6.14 -11.99
CA ASP A 176 -7.43 -6.78 -12.81
C ASP A 176 -7.31 -8.28 -12.50
N ALA A 177 -7.46 -8.70 -11.23
CA ALA A 177 -7.47 -10.12 -10.86
C ALA A 177 -8.58 -10.90 -11.57
N TYR A 178 -9.77 -10.30 -11.68
CA TYR A 178 -10.87 -10.89 -12.44
C TYR A 178 -10.49 -11.12 -13.91
N TYR A 179 -9.92 -10.11 -14.56
CA TYR A 179 -9.55 -10.24 -15.98
C TYR A 179 -8.36 -11.18 -16.20
N VAL A 180 -7.37 -11.20 -15.32
CA VAL A 180 -6.29 -12.19 -15.35
C VAL A 180 -6.84 -13.62 -15.26
N ALA A 181 -7.79 -13.85 -14.35
CA ALA A 181 -8.45 -15.15 -14.24
C ALA A 181 -9.26 -15.49 -15.51
N LEU A 182 -9.92 -14.51 -16.12
CA LEU A 182 -10.65 -14.69 -17.37
C LEU A 182 -9.72 -15.05 -18.54
N GLU A 183 -8.56 -14.37 -18.66
CA GLU A 183 -7.56 -14.69 -19.68
C GLU A 183 -6.97 -16.09 -19.47
N ALA A 184 -6.74 -16.50 -18.22
CA ALA A 184 -6.32 -17.88 -17.92
C ALA A 184 -7.36 -18.93 -18.34
N LEU A 185 -8.65 -18.65 -18.14
CA LEU A 185 -9.75 -19.52 -18.60
C LEU A 185 -9.80 -19.60 -20.12
N LYS A 186 -9.63 -18.47 -20.82
CA LYS A 186 -9.57 -18.41 -22.28
C LYS A 186 -8.39 -19.20 -22.82
N ALA A 187 -7.20 -19.01 -22.27
CA ALA A 187 -5.97 -19.71 -22.66
C ALA A 187 -6.08 -21.22 -22.41
N ALA A 188 -6.69 -21.64 -21.30
CA ALA A 188 -6.93 -23.03 -21.00
C ALA A 188 -7.99 -23.70 -21.91
N GLY A 189 -8.89 -22.91 -22.52
CA GLY A 189 -10.05 -23.42 -23.27
C GLY A 189 -10.97 -24.33 -22.45
N SER A 190 -10.90 -24.27 -21.11
CA SER A 190 -11.56 -25.17 -20.18
C SER A 190 -11.73 -24.52 -18.82
N THR A 191 -12.73 -24.98 -18.06
CA THR A 191 -12.92 -24.64 -16.64
C THR A 191 -12.28 -25.69 -15.70
N ASP A 192 -11.58 -26.67 -16.25
CA ASP A 192 -10.84 -27.64 -15.44
C ASP A 192 -9.70 -26.94 -14.69
N LYS A 193 -9.64 -27.14 -13.38
CA LYS A 193 -8.70 -26.44 -12.49
C LYS A 193 -7.23 -26.72 -12.83
N ALA A 194 -6.92 -27.94 -13.32
CA ALA A 194 -5.55 -28.29 -13.68
C ALA A 194 -5.15 -27.61 -15.00
N ALA A 195 -6.07 -27.53 -15.98
CA ALA A 195 -5.85 -26.83 -17.24
C ALA A 195 -5.67 -25.32 -17.03
N VAL A 196 -6.52 -24.68 -16.21
CA VAL A 196 -6.41 -23.23 -15.87
C VAL A 196 -5.10 -22.95 -15.15
N LYS A 197 -4.73 -23.79 -14.17
CA LYS A 197 -3.44 -23.67 -13.48
C LYS A 197 -2.26 -23.77 -14.45
N ALA A 198 -2.32 -24.68 -15.39
CA ALA A 198 -1.24 -24.86 -16.37
C ALA A 198 -1.11 -23.67 -17.33
N ALA A 199 -2.20 -22.93 -17.59
CA ALA A 199 -2.23 -21.76 -18.45
C ALA A 199 -1.75 -20.46 -17.73
N LEU A 200 -1.95 -20.36 -16.42
CA LEU A 200 -1.65 -19.13 -15.65
C LEU A 200 -0.23 -18.59 -15.80
N PRO A 201 0.85 -19.41 -15.80
CA PRO A 201 2.22 -18.88 -15.94
C PRO A 201 2.47 -18.14 -17.25
N ASP A 202 1.70 -18.45 -18.31
CA ASP A 202 1.85 -17.83 -19.62
C ASP A 202 0.90 -16.66 -19.86
N VAL A 203 0.05 -16.34 -18.87
CA VAL A 203 -0.87 -15.19 -18.96
C VAL A 203 -0.10 -13.89 -18.81
N THR A 204 -0.30 -13.01 -19.77
CA THR A 204 0.10 -11.61 -19.69
C THR A 204 -1.16 -10.74 -19.84
N TYR A 205 -1.27 -9.71 -19.03
CA TYR A 205 -2.43 -8.82 -19.05
C TYR A 205 -2.01 -7.38 -18.75
N THR A 206 -2.51 -6.43 -19.52
CA THR A 206 -2.37 -5.00 -19.20
C THR A 206 -3.70 -4.51 -18.68
N GLY A 207 -3.76 -4.32 -17.38
CA GLY A 207 -4.95 -3.86 -16.66
C GLY A 207 -4.90 -2.39 -16.32
N VAL A 208 -5.84 -1.97 -15.50
CA VAL A 208 -5.93 -0.59 -15.00
C VAL A 208 -4.81 -0.27 -14.01
N SER A 209 -4.30 -1.29 -13.32
CA SER A 209 -3.15 -1.17 -12.40
C SER A 209 -1.79 -1.42 -13.09
N GLY A 210 -1.74 -1.49 -14.43
CA GLY A 210 -0.52 -1.70 -15.22
C GLY A 210 -0.34 -3.11 -15.75
N SER A 211 0.87 -3.43 -16.22
CA SER A 211 1.21 -4.74 -16.80
C SER A 211 1.33 -5.80 -15.72
N ILE A 212 0.82 -7.00 -16.00
CA ILE A 212 0.85 -8.17 -15.13
C ILE A 212 1.34 -9.37 -15.93
N ALA A 213 2.39 -9.99 -15.45
CA ALA A 213 2.90 -11.30 -15.89
C ALA A 213 3.31 -12.08 -14.64
N PHE A 214 3.68 -13.34 -14.77
CA PHE A 214 4.05 -14.17 -13.62
C PHE A 214 5.45 -14.75 -13.77
N ASP A 215 6.17 -14.83 -12.67
CA ASP A 215 7.41 -15.56 -12.57
C ASP A 215 7.16 -17.05 -12.28
N GLU A 216 8.25 -17.82 -12.13
CA GLU A 216 8.18 -19.24 -11.85
C GLU A 216 7.54 -19.58 -10.50
N GLN A 217 7.52 -18.64 -9.55
CA GLN A 217 6.90 -18.76 -8.24
C GLN A 217 5.40 -18.42 -8.26
N GLY A 218 4.91 -17.79 -9.33
CA GLY A 218 3.56 -17.27 -9.45
C GLY A 218 3.40 -15.86 -8.88
N ASP A 219 4.51 -15.17 -8.65
CA ASP A 219 4.52 -13.78 -8.24
C ASP A 219 4.45 -12.85 -9.45
N ALA A 220 3.76 -11.72 -9.29
CA ALA A 220 3.61 -10.78 -10.40
C ALA A 220 4.93 -10.10 -10.74
N ILE A 221 5.28 -10.15 -12.03
CA ILE A 221 6.25 -9.26 -12.65
C ILE A 221 5.49 -8.00 -13.03
N ARG A 222 5.83 -6.88 -12.41
CA ARG A 222 5.15 -5.59 -12.58
C ARG A 222 6.13 -4.56 -13.12
N ASP A 223 5.69 -3.74 -14.06
CA ASP A 223 6.42 -2.55 -14.48
C ASP A 223 6.28 -1.45 -13.41
N THR A 224 7.33 -0.66 -13.23
CA THR A 224 7.39 0.46 -12.28
C THR A 224 7.03 1.76 -12.97
#